data_5315b87357597e35d4bdb9349db2f5b4
#
_entry.id   5315b87357597e35d4bdb9349db2f5b4
#
_cell.length_a   1.000
_cell.length_b   1.000
_cell.length_c   1.000
_cell.angle_alpha   90.00
_cell.angle_beta   90.00
_cell.angle_gamma   90.00
#
_symmetry.space_group_name_H-M   'P 1'
#
loop_
_entity.id
_entity.type
_entity.pdbx_description
1 polymer ?
#
loop_
_entity_poly.entity_id
_entity_poly.type
_entity_poly.pdbx_seq_one_letter_code
_entity_poly.pdbx_strand_id
1 'polypeptide(L)'
;MKRLMMAAAFVAGAAACLPAAAQFQKPEDAIKYRQGAFTVMAAHFGRVAGMAQGRVPYDAKVAAENIAVVMAVSKLPLTAFGEGTDKGAPNRAKPEIWRDAAGFKAAADKYVAELAKLDAAAKTGTLDALRGAVGAVGGTCKGCHDDYRAERYSQ
;
A
#
# COMPACT_ATOMS: atom_id res chain seq x y z
N MET A 1 35.78 57.46 -17.76
CA MET A 1 34.51 56.77 -17.55
C MET A 1 34.75 55.26 -17.72
N LYS A 2 34.95 54.55 -16.59
CA LYS A 2 35.26 53.11 -16.56
C LYS A 2 33.94 52.35 -16.34
N ARG A 3 33.53 51.56 -17.33
CA ARG A 3 32.36 50.67 -17.23
C ARG A 3 32.77 49.38 -16.50
N LEU A 4 32.29 49.17 -15.28
CA LEU A 4 32.37 47.89 -14.59
C LEU A 4 31.30 46.95 -15.15
N MET A 5 31.72 45.88 -15.81
CA MET A 5 30.88 44.75 -16.15
C MET A 5 30.82 43.79 -14.96
N MET A 6 29.69 43.71 -14.27
CA MET A 6 29.41 42.66 -13.30
C MET A 6 28.99 41.40 -14.04
N ALA A 7 29.82 40.38 -14.02
CA ALA A 7 29.45 39.02 -14.44
C ALA A 7 28.70 38.32 -13.31
N ALA A 8 27.42 38.11 -13.49
CA ALA A 8 26.59 37.30 -12.60
C ALA A 8 26.84 35.83 -12.93
N ALA A 9 27.54 35.10 -12.06
CA ALA A 9 27.69 33.66 -12.15
C ALA A 9 26.39 32.98 -11.68
N PHE A 10 25.65 32.38 -12.63
CA PHE A 10 24.49 31.51 -12.35
C PHE A 10 25.04 30.15 -11.89
N VAL A 11 25.00 29.89 -10.58
CA VAL A 11 25.24 28.56 -10.03
C VAL A 11 23.93 27.76 -10.21
N ALA A 12 23.86 26.96 -11.28
CA ALA A 12 22.81 25.98 -11.47
C ALA A 12 23.01 24.84 -10.43
N GLY A 13 22.26 24.90 -9.33
CA GLY A 13 22.18 23.83 -8.35
C GLY A 13 21.54 22.61 -8.99
N ALA A 14 22.32 21.59 -9.32
CA ALA A 14 21.81 20.27 -9.66
C ALA A 14 21.14 19.69 -8.42
N ALA A 15 19.80 19.74 -8.35
CA ALA A 15 19.04 18.98 -7.36
C ALA A 15 19.25 17.50 -7.66
N ALA A 16 20.14 16.85 -6.92
CA ALA A 16 20.30 15.41 -6.95
C ALA A 16 18.99 14.81 -6.44
N CYS A 17 18.16 14.30 -7.35
CA CYS A 17 17.06 13.41 -6.99
C CYS A 17 17.67 12.14 -6.39
N LEU A 18 17.76 12.09 -5.06
CA LEU A 18 18.13 10.86 -4.36
C LEU A 18 17.04 9.83 -4.66
N PRO A 19 17.39 8.62 -5.11
CA PRO A 19 16.40 7.58 -5.35
C PRO A 19 15.70 7.27 -4.05
N ALA A 20 14.37 7.07 -4.12
CA ALA A 20 13.50 6.72 -2.98
C ALA A 20 13.88 5.37 -2.29
N ALA A 21 14.94 4.71 -2.76
CA ALA A 21 15.51 3.50 -2.17
C ALA A 21 16.11 3.67 -0.76
N ALA A 22 16.23 4.91 -0.27
CA ALA A 22 16.86 5.20 1.02
C ALA A 22 15.91 5.13 2.24
N GLN A 23 14.66 4.67 2.08
CA GLN A 23 13.71 4.60 3.21
C GLN A 23 14.10 3.52 4.24
N PHE A 24 14.76 2.45 3.81
CA PHE A 24 15.22 1.36 4.67
C PHE A 24 16.71 1.14 4.51
N GLN A 25 17.44 1.01 5.62
CA GLN A 25 18.88 0.78 5.59
C GLN A 25 19.23 -0.65 5.16
N LYS A 26 18.33 -1.61 5.42
CA LYS A 26 18.51 -3.03 5.11
C LYS A 26 17.25 -3.62 4.47
N PRO A 27 17.41 -4.57 3.53
CA PRO A 27 16.27 -5.24 2.89
C PRO A 27 15.31 -5.92 3.89
N GLU A 28 15.84 -6.54 4.94
CA GLU A 28 15.03 -7.20 5.98
C GLU A 28 14.13 -6.23 6.74
N ASP A 29 14.52 -4.96 6.90
CA ASP A 29 13.69 -3.96 7.55
C ASP A 29 12.50 -3.57 6.66
N ALA A 30 12.71 -3.45 5.34
CA ALA A 30 11.64 -3.26 4.37
C ALA A 30 10.65 -4.45 4.37
N ILE A 31 11.19 -5.68 4.42
CA ILE A 31 10.37 -6.90 4.48
C ILE A 31 9.51 -6.92 5.74
N LYS A 32 10.11 -6.69 6.91
CA LYS A 32 9.38 -6.63 8.19
C LYS A 32 8.33 -5.53 8.19
N TYR A 33 8.68 -4.35 7.68
CA TYR A 33 7.77 -3.21 7.61
C TYR A 33 6.52 -3.52 6.78
N ARG A 34 6.68 -4.03 5.55
CA ARG A 34 5.53 -4.36 4.71
C ARG A 34 4.69 -5.49 5.28
N GLN A 35 5.32 -6.52 5.88
CA GLN A 35 4.62 -7.62 6.54
C GLN A 35 3.81 -7.12 7.74
N GLY A 36 4.38 -6.25 8.58
CA GLY A 36 3.68 -5.65 9.71
C GLY A 36 2.49 -4.79 9.27
N ALA A 37 2.68 -3.94 8.27
CA ALA A 37 1.62 -3.10 7.73
C ALA A 37 0.47 -3.94 7.12
N PHE A 38 0.78 -4.99 6.35
CA PHE A 38 -0.23 -5.93 5.84
C PHE A 38 -0.94 -6.68 6.96
N THR A 39 -0.25 -7.04 8.05
CA THR A 39 -0.85 -7.72 9.19
C THR A 39 -1.89 -6.83 9.88
N VAL A 40 -1.54 -5.58 10.16
CA VAL A 40 -2.47 -4.60 10.75
C VAL A 40 -3.67 -4.40 9.83
N MET A 41 -3.43 -4.16 8.54
CA MET A 41 -4.47 -3.95 7.55
C MET A 41 -5.43 -5.15 7.46
N ALA A 42 -4.90 -6.37 7.38
CA ALA A 42 -5.70 -7.59 7.29
C ALA A 42 -6.56 -7.82 8.55
N ALA A 43 -6.03 -7.53 9.73
CA ALA A 43 -6.75 -7.66 10.99
C ALA A 43 -7.97 -6.72 11.04
N HIS A 44 -7.77 -5.45 10.66
CA HIS A 44 -8.86 -4.46 10.66
C HIS A 44 -9.86 -4.69 9.54
N PHE A 45 -9.40 -4.98 8.32
CA PHE A 45 -10.27 -5.32 7.20
C PHE A 45 -11.07 -6.60 7.48
N GLY A 46 -10.47 -7.61 8.13
CA GLY A 46 -11.14 -8.87 8.50
C GLY A 46 -12.32 -8.68 9.43
N ARG A 47 -12.25 -7.72 10.38
CA ARG A 47 -13.38 -7.36 11.24
C ARG A 47 -14.55 -6.77 10.45
N VAL A 48 -14.23 -5.84 9.53
CA VAL A 48 -15.23 -5.24 8.63
C VAL A 48 -15.86 -6.30 7.72
N ALA A 49 -15.02 -7.18 7.15
CA ALA A 49 -15.49 -8.29 6.32
C ALA A 49 -16.38 -9.27 7.12
N GLY A 50 -16.08 -9.50 8.40
CA GLY A 50 -16.93 -10.29 9.28
C GLY A 50 -18.33 -9.72 9.43
N MET A 51 -18.47 -8.41 9.61
CA MET A 51 -19.76 -7.70 9.66
C MET A 51 -20.47 -7.76 8.30
N ALA A 52 -19.77 -7.46 7.21
CA ALA A 52 -20.32 -7.47 5.86
C ALA A 52 -20.87 -8.85 5.46
N GLN A 53 -20.25 -9.93 5.94
CA GLN A 53 -20.64 -11.31 5.68
C GLN A 53 -21.66 -11.85 6.70
N GLY A 54 -22.08 -11.07 7.68
CA GLY A 54 -23.04 -11.49 8.70
C GLY A 54 -22.48 -12.48 9.73
N ARG A 55 -21.15 -12.64 9.82
CA ARG A 55 -20.51 -13.51 10.83
C ARG A 55 -20.53 -12.90 12.23
N VAL A 56 -20.62 -11.59 12.29
CA VAL A 56 -20.81 -10.82 13.53
C VAL A 56 -21.84 -9.72 13.26
N PRO A 57 -22.55 -9.23 14.30
CA PRO A 57 -23.50 -8.12 14.16
C PRO A 57 -22.84 -6.89 13.53
N TYR A 58 -23.57 -6.19 12.67
CA TYR A 58 -23.12 -4.94 12.07
C TYR A 58 -23.19 -3.80 13.08
N ASP A 59 -22.09 -3.08 13.21
CA ASP A 59 -21.98 -1.81 13.94
C ASP A 59 -21.30 -0.80 13.04
N ALA A 60 -22.02 0.24 12.64
CA ALA A 60 -21.54 1.26 11.70
C ALA A 60 -20.33 2.04 12.24
N LYS A 61 -20.32 2.33 13.55
CA LYS A 61 -19.21 3.06 14.21
C LYS A 61 -17.95 2.19 14.22
N VAL A 62 -18.06 0.95 14.67
CA VAL A 62 -16.95 0.00 14.69
C VAL A 62 -16.41 -0.28 13.28
N ALA A 63 -17.30 -0.39 12.28
CA ALA A 63 -16.88 -0.54 10.88
C ALA A 63 -16.08 0.66 10.40
N ALA A 64 -16.57 1.89 10.63
CA ALA A 64 -15.88 3.12 10.25
C ALA A 64 -14.52 3.26 10.94
N GLU A 65 -14.40 2.98 12.22
CA GLU A 65 -13.14 3.02 12.96
C GLU A 65 -12.10 2.03 12.40
N ASN A 66 -12.52 0.79 12.08
CA ASN A 66 -11.61 -0.19 11.48
C ASN A 66 -11.20 0.21 10.05
N ILE A 67 -12.11 0.77 9.24
CA ILE A 67 -11.79 1.28 7.90
C ILE A 67 -10.82 2.44 7.99
N ALA A 68 -10.96 3.35 8.94
CA ALA A 68 -10.01 4.45 9.14
C ALA A 68 -8.57 3.93 9.37
N VAL A 69 -8.39 2.87 10.15
CA VAL A 69 -7.08 2.22 10.31
C VAL A 69 -6.60 1.62 9.00
N VAL A 70 -7.46 0.90 8.28
CA VAL A 70 -7.10 0.34 6.96
C VAL A 70 -6.63 1.45 6.02
N MET A 71 -7.37 2.56 5.93
CA MET A 71 -7.02 3.71 5.09
C MET A 71 -5.66 4.30 5.47
N ALA A 72 -5.40 4.47 6.77
CA ALA A 72 -4.15 5.05 7.28
C ALA A 72 -2.92 4.20 6.91
N VAL A 73 -3.04 2.86 6.93
CA VAL A 73 -1.90 1.96 6.70
C VAL A 73 -1.82 1.40 5.27
N SER A 74 -2.85 1.59 4.45
CA SER A 74 -3.03 0.89 3.16
C SER A 74 -1.90 1.09 2.16
N LYS A 75 -1.29 2.27 2.13
CA LYS A 75 -0.21 2.60 1.21
C LYS A 75 1.18 2.27 1.75
N LEU A 76 1.31 2.09 3.06
CA LEU A 76 2.59 1.88 3.72
C LEU A 76 3.35 0.66 3.16
N PRO A 77 2.75 -0.53 3.03
CA PRO A 77 3.49 -1.69 2.54
C PRO A 77 3.94 -1.53 1.08
N LEU A 78 3.21 -0.75 0.27
CA LEU A 78 3.53 -0.54 -1.14
C LEU A 78 4.84 0.24 -1.34
N THR A 79 5.25 1.04 -0.36
CA THR A 79 6.52 1.79 -0.39
C THR A 79 7.74 0.92 -0.07
N ALA A 80 7.54 -0.32 0.39
CA ALA A 80 8.58 -1.20 0.87
C ALA A 80 8.92 -2.36 -0.09
N PHE A 81 8.65 -2.18 -1.38
CA PHE A 81 9.01 -3.11 -2.46
C PHE A 81 10.12 -2.52 -3.38
N GLY A 82 11.03 -1.73 -2.81
CA GLY A 82 12.19 -1.21 -3.54
C GLY A 82 13.13 -2.31 -4.02
N GLU A 83 14.06 -1.95 -4.91
CA GLU A 83 15.07 -2.87 -5.43
C GLU A 83 15.86 -3.52 -4.30
N GLY A 84 16.17 -4.82 -4.43
CA GLY A 84 16.93 -5.60 -3.43
C GLY A 84 16.13 -6.04 -2.21
N THR A 85 14.82 -5.71 -2.09
CA THR A 85 13.96 -6.13 -0.97
C THR A 85 13.21 -7.44 -1.26
N ASP A 86 13.62 -8.18 -2.26
CA ASP A 86 13.14 -9.53 -2.61
C ASP A 86 13.68 -10.62 -1.68
N LYS A 87 14.80 -10.37 -1.03
CA LYS A 87 15.56 -11.28 -0.16
C LYS A 87 16.11 -10.56 1.07
N GLY A 88 16.71 -11.30 2.01
CA GLY A 88 17.24 -10.78 3.28
C GLY A 88 16.44 -11.23 4.50
N ALA A 89 15.18 -11.64 4.32
CA ALA A 89 14.36 -12.29 5.35
C ALA A 89 13.29 -13.16 4.69
N PRO A 90 12.74 -14.18 5.38
CA PRO A 90 11.64 -14.99 4.87
C PRO A 90 10.45 -14.12 4.46
N ASN A 91 10.01 -14.23 3.21
CA ASN A 91 8.88 -13.47 2.69
C ASN A 91 8.14 -14.28 1.60
N ARG A 92 7.02 -13.74 1.13
CA ARG A 92 6.18 -14.38 0.10
C ARG A 92 6.05 -13.51 -1.16
N ALA A 93 6.87 -12.49 -1.31
CA ALA A 93 6.89 -11.67 -2.51
C ALA A 93 7.46 -12.47 -3.68
N LYS A 94 6.71 -12.53 -4.79
CA LYS A 94 7.20 -13.15 -6.01
C LYS A 94 8.14 -12.19 -6.77
N PRO A 95 9.13 -12.71 -7.52
CA PRO A 95 10.03 -11.88 -8.33
C PRO A 95 9.33 -10.98 -9.36
N GLU A 96 8.11 -11.35 -9.75
CA GLU A 96 7.27 -10.60 -10.69
C GLU A 96 7.00 -9.16 -10.22
N ILE A 97 6.99 -8.90 -8.91
CA ILE A 97 6.86 -7.54 -8.35
C ILE A 97 7.90 -6.58 -8.92
N TRP A 98 9.14 -7.05 -9.10
CA TRP A 98 10.26 -6.23 -9.61
C TRP A 98 10.44 -6.38 -11.12
N ARG A 99 10.06 -7.53 -11.71
CA ARG A 99 10.16 -7.77 -13.16
C ARG A 99 9.05 -7.08 -13.94
N ASP A 100 7.85 -7.02 -13.35
CA ASP A 100 6.66 -6.36 -13.88
C ASP A 100 6.20 -5.24 -12.95
N ALA A 101 7.07 -4.27 -12.72
CA ALA A 101 6.76 -3.14 -11.82
C ALA A 101 5.53 -2.33 -12.28
N ALA A 102 5.26 -2.28 -13.59
CA ALA A 102 4.09 -1.60 -14.13
C ALA A 102 2.80 -2.32 -13.78
N GLY A 103 2.75 -3.65 -13.94
CA GLY A 103 1.60 -4.48 -13.56
C GLY A 103 1.38 -4.47 -12.05
N PHE A 104 2.45 -4.58 -11.25
CA PHE A 104 2.35 -4.47 -9.79
C PHE A 104 1.78 -3.11 -9.36
N LYS A 105 2.26 -2.02 -9.97
CA LYS A 105 1.71 -0.67 -9.72
C LYS A 105 0.23 -0.59 -10.10
N ALA A 106 -0.16 -1.11 -11.25
CA ALA A 106 -1.55 -1.10 -11.68
C ALA A 106 -2.48 -1.87 -10.72
N ALA A 107 -2.04 -3.02 -10.21
CA ALA A 107 -2.76 -3.77 -9.18
C ALA A 107 -2.88 -2.97 -7.87
N ALA A 108 -1.81 -2.30 -7.45
CA ALA A 108 -1.80 -1.43 -6.28
C ALA A 108 -2.74 -0.23 -6.45
N ASP A 109 -2.72 0.44 -7.60
CA ASP A 109 -3.59 1.58 -7.91
C ASP A 109 -5.07 1.17 -7.88
N LYS A 110 -5.41 0.00 -8.45
CA LYS A 110 -6.76 -0.57 -8.40
C LYS A 110 -7.22 -0.83 -6.97
N TYR A 111 -6.35 -1.41 -6.15
CA TYR A 111 -6.62 -1.63 -4.72
C TYR A 111 -6.90 -0.31 -4.00
N VAL A 112 -6.07 0.71 -4.19
CA VAL A 112 -6.24 2.04 -3.56
C VAL A 112 -7.54 2.70 -4.01
N ALA A 113 -7.94 2.55 -5.27
CA ALA A 113 -9.20 3.08 -5.78
C ALA A 113 -10.41 2.41 -5.13
N GLU A 114 -10.40 1.09 -4.95
CA GLU A 114 -11.49 0.37 -4.27
C GLU A 114 -11.56 0.70 -2.77
N LEU A 115 -10.42 0.96 -2.11
CA LEU A 115 -10.41 1.44 -0.74
C LEU A 115 -11.09 2.79 -0.57
N ALA A 116 -10.92 3.71 -1.51
CA ALA A 116 -11.61 5.00 -1.47
C ALA A 116 -13.14 4.83 -1.54
N LYS A 117 -13.61 3.85 -2.34
CA LYS A 117 -15.05 3.49 -2.38
C LYS A 117 -15.52 2.85 -1.08
N LEU A 118 -14.69 2.02 -0.45
CA LEU A 118 -14.98 1.41 0.85
C LEU A 118 -15.12 2.49 1.94
N ASP A 119 -14.24 3.47 1.98
CA ASP A 119 -14.32 4.60 2.91
C ASP A 119 -15.63 5.41 2.69
N ALA A 120 -15.97 5.68 1.42
CA ALA A 120 -17.22 6.36 1.09
C ALA A 120 -18.45 5.53 1.51
N ALA A 121 -18.45 4.21 1.26
CA ALA A 121 -19.52 3.31 1.66
C ALA A 121 -19.70 3.26 3.18
N ALA A 122 -18.60 3.23 3.95
CA ALA A 122 -18.66 3.26 5.41
C ALA A 122 -19.33 4.52 5.96
N LYS A 123 -19.10 5.65 5.31
CA LYS A 123 -19.72 6.95 5.69
C LYS A 123 -21.22 7.00 5.48
N THR A 124 -21.79 6.11 4.66
CA THR A 124 -23.26 6.00 4.53
C THR A 124 -23.93 5.38 5.76
N GLY A 125 -23.16 4.64 6.57
CA GLY A 125 -23.65 3.94 7.74
C GLY A 125 -24.55 2.73 7.42
N THR A 126 -24.65 2.28 6.17
CA THR A 126 -25.52 1.16 5.77
C THR A 126 -24.73 -0.12 5.50
N LEU A 127 -25.28 -1.25 5.94
CA LEU A 127 -24.67 -2.55 5.74
C LEU A 127 -24.59 -2.94 4.25
N ASP A 128 -25.61 -2.59 3.47
CA ASP A 128 -25.66 -2.99 2.05
C ASP A 128 -24.58 -2.26 1.22
N ALA A 129 -24.38 -0.96 1.44
CA ALA A 129 -23.27 -0.24 0.81
C ALA A 129 -21.92 -0.84 1.21
N LEU A 130 -21.77 -1.20 2.49
CA LEU A 130 -20.53 -1.79 2.99
C LEU A 130 -20.25 -3.16 2.36
N ARG A 131 -21.25 -4.03 2.20
CA ARG A 131 -21.10 -5.37 1.60
C ARG A 131 -20.49 -5.32 0.20
N GLY A 132 -21.05 -4.47 -0.67
CA GLY A 132 -20.54 -4.31 -2.03
C GLY A 132 -19.09 -3.86 -2.07
N ALA A 133 -18.76 -2.83 -1.29
CA ALA A 133 -17.42 -2.27 -1.22
C ALA A 133 -16.39 -3.23 -0.61
N VAL A 134 -16.75 -3.97 0.44
CA VAL A 134 -15.90 -5.02 1.03
C VAL A 134 -15.60 -6.12 0.02
N GLY A 135 -16.61 -6.57 -0.74
CA GLY A 135 -16.43 -7.55 -1.80
C GLY A 135 -15.44 -7.07 -2.89
N ALA A 136 -15.58 -5.82 -3.33
CA ALA A 136 -14.71 -5.23 -4.33
C ALA A 136 -13.24 -5.12 -3.86
N VAL A 137 -13.01 -4.64 -2.64
CA VAL A 137 -11.66 -4.61 -2.04
C VAL A 137 -11.09 -6.01 -1.89
N GLY A 138 -11.89 -6.98 -1.40
CA GLY A 138 -11.48 -8.39 -1.29
C GLY A 138 -11.03 -8.97 -2.63
N GLY A 139 -11.74 -8.63 -3.72
CA GLY A 139 -11.38 -9.02 -5.07
C GLY A 139 -10.03 -8.46 -5.52
N THR A 140 -9.71 -7.20 -5.20
CA THR A 140 -8.39 -6.63 -5.51
C THR A 140 -7.27 -7.26 -4.68
N CYS A 141 -7.53 -7.56 -3.41
CA CYS A 141 -6.57 -8.27 -2.56
C CYS A 141 -6.24 -9.64 -3.16
N LYS A 142 -7.28 -10.40 -3.55
CA LYS A 142 -7.11 -11.72 -4.16
C LYS A 142 -6.32 -11.64 -5.46
N GLY A 143 -6.71 -10.78 -6.40
CA GLY A 143 -6.03 -10.66 -7.69
C GLY A 143 -4.55 -10.31 -7.55
N CYS A 144 -4.21 -9.31 -6.71
CA CYS A 144 -2.81 -8.97 -6.42
C CYS A 144 -2.05 -10.15 -5.78
N HIS A 145 -2.68 -10.89 -4.86
CA HIS A 145 -2.04 -12.05 -4.23
C HIS A 145 -1.83 -13.23 -5.19
N ASP A 146 -2.75 -13.46 -6.11
CA ASP A 146 -2.62 -14.52 -7.12
C ASP A 146 -1.39 -14.27 -8.02
N ASP A 147 -1.16 -13.01 -8.40
CA ASP A 147 -0.08 -12.64 -9.31
C ASP A 147 1.28 -12.45 -8.60
N TYR A 148 1.28 -11.82 -7.42
CA TYR A 148 2.50 -11.28 -6.79
C TYR A 148 2.86 -11.90 -5.44
N ARG A 149 2.06 -12.84 -4.89
CA ARG A 149 2.30 -13.49 -3.60
C ARG A 149 2.43 -15.01 -3.75
N ALA A 150 3.55 -15.57 -3.31
CA ALA A 150 3.77 -17.00 -3.29
C ALA A 150 2.94 -17.70 -2.17
N GLU A 151 2.61 -18.98 -2.37
CA GLU A 151 1.94 -19.80 -1.35
C GLU A 151 2.83 -20.05 -0.14
N ARG A 152 4.15 -20.24 -0.36
CA ARG A 152 5.14 -20.52 0.68
C ARG A 152 6.12 -19.36 0.84
N TYR A 153 6.73 -19.27 2.02
CA TYR A 153 7.83 -18.35 2.26
C TYR A 153 9.08 -18.77 1.49
N SER A 154 9.80 -17.80 0.95
CA SER A 154 11.20 -18.01 0.52
C SER A 154 12.09 -18.21 1.75
N GLN A 155 13.09 -19.05 1.59
CA GLN A 155 14.12 -19.27 2.60
C GLN A 155 15.15 -18.14 2.56
#